data_d7c3f6174a64c7576376305dd843004e
#
_entry.id   d7c3f6174a64c7576376305dd843004e
#
_cell.length_a   1.000
_cell.length_b   1.000
_cell.length_c   1.000
_cell.angle_alpha   90.00
_cell.angle_beta   90.00
_cell.angle_gamma   90.00
#
_symmetry.space_group_name_H-M   'P 1'
#
loop_
_entity.id
_entity.type
_entity.pdbx_description
1 polymer ?
#
loop_
_entity_poly.entity_id
_entity_poly.type
_entity_poly.pdbx_seq_one_letter_code
_entity_poly.pdbx_strand_id
1 'polypeptide(L)'
;GEIYLFEGRKYLTVGGAHSVDKMQCLEEGRPFWEDEMPDESVMAATEARLADENNRIYGILTHTCPLKYLPTEMFLSARTSSAIKRNPWRRKKKNAFQPDINRATEEWLDRLEGKMEYTVWYCGHYHIDKEIDKIHMMFREIRPLHSTMHMENTDSVKGGGTCDGS
;
A
#
# COMPACT_ATOMS: atom_id res chain seq x y z
N GLY A 1 -1.38 12.17 -8.04
CA GLY A 1 -1.14 10.84 -8.57
C GLY A 1 -0.99 10.83 -10.07
N GLU A 2 -0.15 9.96 -10.57
CA GLU A 2 0.15 9.84 -11.99
C GLU A 2 -0.08 8.40 -12.46
N ILE A 3 -0.41 8.23 -13.75
CA ILE A 3 -0.58 6.92 -14.37
C ILE A 3 0.58 6.67 -15.32
N TYR A 4 1.29 5.59 -15.10
CA TYR A 4 2.43 5.15 -15.93
C TYR A 4 2.11 3.88 -16.68
N LEU A 5 2.66 3.75 -17.88
CA LEU A 5 2.56 2.55 -18.69
C LEU A 5 3.88 1.76 -18.60
N PHE A 6 3.83 0.54 -18.02
CA PHE A 6 4.95 -0.40 -17.98
C PHE A 6 4.53 -1.71 -18.64
N GLU A 7 5.27 -2.11 -19.67
CA GLU A 7 5.02 -3.35 -20.42
C GLU A 7 3.55 -3.54 -20.82
N GLY A 8 2.94 -2.45 -21.34
CA GLY A 8 1.54 -2.45 -21.79
C GLY A 8 0.48 -2.46 -20.67
N ARG A 9 0.90 -2.32 -19.39
CA ARG A 9 0.00 -2.27 -18.23
C ARG A 9 0.05 -0.91 -17.56
N LYS A 10 -1.11 -0.40 -17.17
CA LYS A 10 -1.24 0.91 -16.51
C LYS A 10 -1.12 0.77 -15.00
N TYR A 11 -0.28 1.62 -14.41
CA TYR A 11 -0.04 1.69 -12.98
C TYR A 11 -0.33 3.09 -12.46
N LEU A 12 -1.21 3.20 -11.48
CA LEU A 12 -1.41 4.42 -10.72
C LEU A 12 -0.31 4.54 -9.66
N THR A 13 0.29 5.72 -9.54
CA THR A 13 1.21 6.05 -8.44
C THR A 13 0.69 7.20 -7.60
N VAL A 14 0.73 7.07 -6.28
CA VAL A 14 0.39 8.14 -5.34
C VAL A 14 1.42 8.15 -4.21
N GLY A 15 2.15 9.25 -4.10
CA GLY A 15 3.08 9.48 -2.99
C GLY A 15 2.40 10.10 -1.78
N GLY A 16 3.07 10.00 -0.63
CA GLY A 16 2.75 10.77 0.56
C GLY A 16 1.79 10.10 1.55
N ALA A 17 2.08 10.35 2.82
CA ALA A 17 1.24 10.05 3.98
C ALA A 17 1.72 10.86 5.17
N HIS A 18 0.92 10.94 6.22
CA HIS A 18 1.31 11.61 7.45
C HIS A 18 2.45 10.86 8.16
N SER A 19 3.57 11.55 8.41
CA SER A 19 4.70 11.00 9.14
C SER A 19 4.44 11.02 10.65
N VAL A 20 4.44 9.83 11.27
CA VAL A 20 4.21 9.68 12.72
C VAL A 20 5.39 10.19 13.56
N ASP A 21 6.56 10.34 12.97
CA ASP A 21 7.78 10.84 13.61
C ASP A 21 8.05 12.34 13.33
N LYS A 22 7.10 13.04 12.71
CA LYS A 22 7.19 14.47 12.40
C LYS A 22 7.62 15.31 13.62
N MET A 23 6.98 15.09 14.77
CA MET A 23 7.32 15.81 16.00
C MET A 23 8.74 15.50 16.49
N GLN A 24 9.17 14.25 16.38
CA GLN A 24 10.52 13.86 16.72
C GLN A 24 11.55 14.50 15.77
N CYS A 25 11.25 14.53 14.47
CA CYS A 25 12.10 15.21 13.48
C CYS A 25 12.27 16.69 13.81
N LEU A 26 11.19 17.37 14.20
CA LEU A 26 11.23 18.78 14.63
C LEU A 26 12.10 18.98 15.89
N GLU A 27 11.93 18.13 16.91
CA GLU A 27 12.69 18.20 18.15
C GLU A 27 14.20 17.94 17.92
N GLU A 28 14.53 17.05 17.00
CA GLU A 28 15.91 16.68 16.65
C GLU A 28 16.53 17.59 15.57
N GLY A 29 15.79 18.58 15.05
CA GLY A 29 16.24 19.48 13.99
C GLY A 29 16.46 18.74 12.65
N ARG A 30 15.83 17.59 12.43
CA ARG A 30 15.86 16.85 11.18
C ARG A 30 14.89 17.47 10.17
N PRO A 31 15.22 17.50 8.87
CA PRO A 31 14.32 18.00 7.85
C PRO A 31 13.06 17.13 7.77
N PHE A 32 11.93 17.77 7.58
CA PHE A 32 10.64 17.15 7.24
C PHE A 32 9.94 17.99 6.18
N TRP A 33 8.97 17.42 5.51
CA TRP A 33 8.20 18.13 4.47
C TRP A 33 6.83 18.48 5.00
N GLU A 34 6.43 19.75 4.89
CA GLU A 34 5.10 20.20 5.33
C GLU A 34 3.98 19.65 4.45
N ASP A 35 4.29 19.47 3.16
CA ASP A 35 3.42 19.00 2.10
C ASP A 35 3.59 17.49 1.80
N GLU A 36 3.91 16.70 2.81
CA GLU A 36 4.14 15.25 2.66
C GLU A 36 2.88 14.46 2.26
N MET A 37 1.70 15.04 2.40
CA MET A 37 0.42 14.40 2.04
C MET A 37 -0.15 15.00 0.75
N PRO A 38 -0.82 14.20 -0.09
CA PRO A 38 -1.54 14.75 -1.24
C PRO A 38 -2.63 15.70 -0.76
N ASP A 39 -2.66 16.91 -1.32
CA ASP A 39 -3.72 17.88 -1.08
C ASP A 39 -4.98 17.55 -1.90
N GLU A 40 -6.07 18.31 -1.66
CA GLU A 40 -7.34 18.12 -2.36
C GLU A 40 -7.22 18.25 -3.88
N SER A 41 -6.32 19.12 -4.37
CA SER A 41 -6.11 19.32 -5.80
C SER A 41 -5.44 18.11 -6.46
N VAL A 42 -4.46 17.51 -5.78
CA VAL A 42 -3.80 16.27 -6.20
C VAL A 42 -4.78 15.10 -6.17
N MET A 43 -5.61 15.01 -5.13
CA MET A 43 -6.64 13.98 -5.00
C MET A 43 -7.66 14.08 -6.15
N ALA A 44 -8.20 15.27 -6.40
CA ALA A 44 -9.17 15.50 -7.47
C ALA A 44 -8.58 15.23 -8.86
N ALA A 45 -7.36 15.68 -9.13
CA ALA A 45 -6.67 15.40 -10.39
C ALA A 45 -6.43 13.89 -10.59
N THR A 46 -6.12 13.17 -9.52
CA THR A 46 -5.94 11.71 -9.57
C THR A 46 -7.26 11.00 -9.89
N GLU A 47 -8.35 11.41 -9.24
CA GLU A 47 -9.68 10.85 -9.53
C GLU A 47 -10.14 11.13 -10.96
N ALA A 48 -9.85 12.33 -11.49
CA ALA A 48 -10.15 12.66 -12.88
C ALA A 48 -9.39 11.76 -13.86
N ARG A 49 -8.07 11.55 -13.66
CA ARG A 49 -7.28 10.64 -14.50
C ARG A 49 -7.78 9.21 -14.46
N LEU A 50 -8.20 8.75 -13.28
CA LEU A 50 -8.79 7.40 -13.14
C LEU A 50 -10.14 7.28 -13.85
N ALA A 51 -10.96 8.33 -13.83
CA ALA A 51 -12.21 8.36 -14.55
C ALA A 51 -12.00 8.27 -16.08
N ASP A 52 -10.96 8.92 -16.62
CA ASP A 52 -10.57 8.81 -18.03
C ASP A 52 -10.17 7.36 -18.40
N GLU A 53 -9.69 6.59 -17.42
CA GLU A 53 -9.38 5.17 -17.55
C GLU A 53 -10.57 4.24 -17.18
N ASN A 54 -11.76 4.79 -17.06
CA ASN A 54 -12.95 4.07 -16.58
C ASN A 54 -12.74 3.39 -15.21
N ASN A 55 -11.89 3.95 -14.36
CA ASN A 55 -11.47 3.41 -13.07
C ASN A 55 -10.84 2.00 -13.15
N ARG A 56 -10.19 1.67 -14.26
CA ARG A 56 -9.57 0.36 -14.51
C ARG A 56 -8.07 0.49 -14.65
N ILE A 57 -7.34 0.00 -13.67
CA ILE A 57 -5.89 0.08 -13.58
C ILE A 57 -5.35 -1.32 -13.29
N TYR A 58 -4.24 -1.72 -13.90
CA TYR A 58 -3.65 -3.01 -13.60
C TYR A 58 -3.06 -3.05 -12.19
N GLY A 59 -2.24 -2.07 -11.84
CA GLY A 59 -1.57 -2.02 -10.55
C GLY A 59 -1.58 -0.64 -9.93
N ILE A 60 -1.43 -0.59 -8.61
CA ILE A 60 -1.41 0.64 -7.83
C ILE A 60 -0.17 0.62 -6.95
N LEU A 61 0.56 1.73 -6.93
CA LEU A 61 1.75 1.95 -6.12
C LEU A 61 1.52 3.18 -5.26
N THR A 62 1.40 2.99 -3.96
CA THR A 62 1.18 4.11 -3.03
C THR A 62 2.20 4.10 -1.89
N HIS A 63 2.37 5.24 -1.22
CA HIS A 63 3.21 5.28 -0.02
C HIS A 63 2.52 4.55 1.13
N THR A 64 1.24 4.81 1.39
CA THR A 64 0.41 4.17 2.43
C THR A 64 -0.71 3.32 1.83
N CYS A 65 -1.46 2.60 2.65
CA CYS A 65 -2.57 1.74 2.22
C CYS A 65 -3.95 2.39 2.46
N PRO A 66 -5.04 1.89 1.84
CA PRO A 66 -6.40 2.25 2.22
C PRO A 66 -6.68 1.99 3.70
N LEU A 67 -7.52 2.83 4.31
CA LEU A 67 -7.77 2.85 5.76
C LEU A 67 -8.13 1.47 6.35
N LYS A 68 -8.97 0.71 5.65
CA LYS A 68 -9.43 -0.62 6.10
C LYS A 68 -8.33 -1.68 6.20
N TYR A 69 -7.19 -1.46 5.54
CA TYR A 69 -6.05 -2.39 5.55
C TYR A 69 -4.95 -1.98 6.52
N LEU A 70 -5.16 -0.94 7.33
CA LEU A 70 -4.17 -0.52 8.33
C LEU A 70 -3.74 -1.70 9.21
N PRO A 71 -2.42 -1.90 9.41
CA PRO A 71 -1.91 -2.96 10.30
C PRO A 71 -2.06 -2.56 11.77
N THR A 72 -3.31 -2.52 12.25
CA THR A 72 -3.68 -2.04 13.60
C THR A 72 -3.04 -2.83 14.71
N GLU A 73 -2.71 -4.11 14.47
CA GLU A 73 -1.99 -4.97 15.40
C GLU A 73 -0.62 -4.42 15.79
N MET A 74 0.06 -3.71 14.90
CA MET A 74 1.36 -3.09 15.19
C MET A 74 1.24 -1.96 16.22
N PHE A 75 0.13 -1.22 16.17
CA PHE A 75 -0.11 -0.12 17.11
C PHE A 75 -0.59 -0.63 18.48
N LEU A 76 -1.18 -1.83 18.52
CA LEU A 76 -1.64 -2.47 19.77
C LEU A 76 -0.47 -3.10 20.54
N SER A 77 0.50 -3.71 19.85
CA SER A 77 1.65 -4.36 20.50
C SER A 77 2.57 -3.38 21.21
N ALA A 78 2.70 -2.16 20.74
CA ALA A 78 3.43 -1.09 21.44
C ALA A 78 2.80 -0.73 22.79
N ARG A 79 1.51 -0.99 22.99
CA ARG A 79 0.80 -0.76 24.27
C ARG A 79 0.99 -1.89 25.30
N THR A 80 1.36 -3.08 24.84
CA THR A 80 1.50 -4.29 25.70
C THR A 80 2.95 -4.64 26.01
N SER A 81 3.93 -3.97 25.41
CA SER A 81 5.32 -4.27 25.69
C SER A 81 5.64 -3.97 27.17
N SER A 82 6.15 -4.99 27.85
CA SER A 82 6.43 -5.06 29.28
C SER A 82 7.38 -3.97 29.82
N ALA A 83 7.94 -3.14 28.96
CA ALA A 83 8.72 -1.96 29.33
C ALA A 83 7.88 -0.89 30.08
N ILE A 84 6.56 -0.87 29.90
CA ILE A 84 5.65 0.06 30.59
C ILE A 84 5.48 -0.32 32.08
N LYS A 85 5.73 -1.58 32.46
CA LYS A 85 5.53 -2.05 33.83
C LYS A 85 6.65 -1.63 34.80
N ARG A 86 7.79 -1.15 34.34
CA ARG A 86 8.97 -0.91 35.19
C ARG A 86 9.17 0.51 35.72
N ASN A 87 8.38 1.49 35.29
CA ASN A 87 8.57 2.88 35.75
C ASN A 87 7.24 3.52 36.18
N PRO A 88 6.91 3.56 37.50
CA PRO A 88 5.69 4.17 38.02
C PRO A 88 5.54 5.66 37.69
N TRP A 89 6.65 6.37 37.52
CA TRP A 89 6.66 7.80 37.20
C TRP A 89 6.23 8.11 35.76
N ARG A 90 6.32 7.15 34.85
CA ARG A 90 5.79 7.28 33.47
C ARG A 90 4.27 7.19 33.41
N ARG A 91 3.59 6.73 34.47
CA ARG A 91 2.11 6.67 34.52
C ARG A 91 1.44 8.02 34.41
N LYS A 92 2.08 9.12 34.86
CA LYS A 92 1.53 10.48 34.77
C LYS A 92 1.60 11.09 33.36
N LYS A 93 2.38 10.52 32.43
CA LYS A 93 2.43 10.93 31.02
C LYS A 93 1.50 10.12 30.09
N LYS A 94 0.57 9.35 30.64
CA LYS A 94 -0.36 8.51 29.85
C LYS A 94 -1.35 9.31 29.00
N ASN A 95 -1.49 10.60 29.20
CA ASN A 95 -2.26 11.52 28.36
C ASN A 95 -1.35 12.42 27.51
N ALA A 96 -0.04 12.19 27.53
CA ALA A 96 0.88 12.90 26.69
C ALA A 96 0.93 12.22 25.33
N PHE A 97 0.17 12.78 24.40
CA PHE A 97 0.48 12.79 23.00
C PHE A 97 0.46 11.43 22.28
N GLN A 98 -0.75 10.91 22.01
CA GLN A 98 -0.93 10.33 20.68
C GLN A 98 -0.99 11.55 19.74
N PRO A 99 -0.02 11.73 18.84
CA PRO A 99 -0.20 12.72 17.81
C PRO A 99 -1.52 12.43 17.11
N ASP A 100 -2.31 13.44 16.84
CA ASP A 100 -3.48 13.33 15.98
C ASP A 100 -2.94 12.89 14.60
N ILE A 101 -2.95 11.59 14.37
CA ILE A 101 -2.47 11.03 13.12
C ILE A 101 -3.49 11.42 12.07
N ASN A 102 -3.11 12.34 11.20
CA ASN A 102 -3.93 12.72 10.07
C ASN A 102 -3.99 11.55 9.07
N ARG A 103 -5.16 10.96 8.91
CA ARG A 103 -5.41 9.80 8.03
C ARG A 103 -6.15 10.17 6.74
N ALA A 104 -6.13 11.43 6.38
CA ALA A 104 -6.86 11.90 5.21
C ALA A 104 -6.45 11.17 3.92
N THR A 105 -5.17 10.82 3.78
CA THR A 105 -4.68 10.03 2.65
C THR A 105 -5.25 8.61 2.66
N GLU A 106 -5.19 7.90 3.79
CA GLU A 106 -5.71 6.54 3.93
C GLU A 106 -7.23 6.49 3.73
N GLU A 107 -7.96 7.48 4.26
CA GLU A 107 -9.41 7.62 4.09
C GLU A 107 -9.80 7.90 2.63
N TRP A 108 -9.02 8.72 1.96
CA TRP A 108 -9.22 8.98 0.53
C TRP A 108 -8.92 7.74 -0.30
N LEU A 109 -7.81 7.05 -0.06
CA LEU A 109 -7.45 5.80 -0.73
C LEU A 109 -8.50 4.71 -0.51
N ASP A 110 -9.13 4.66 0.67
CA ASP A 110 -10.19 3.71 0.98
C ASP A 110 -11.46 3.98 0.14
N ARG A 111 -11.82 5.25 -0.02
CA ARG A 111 -12.93 5.66 -0.91
C ARG A 111 -12.62 5.39 -2.38
N LEU A 112 -11.36 5.60 -2.77
CA LEU A 112 -10.91 5.41 -4.13
C LEU A 112 -10.93 3.92 -4.51
N GLU A 113 -10.42 3.06 -3.61
CA GLU A 113 -10.37 1.61 -3.79
C GLU A 113 -11.76 1.02 -4.07
N GLY A 114 -12.79 1.51 -3.37
CA GLY A 114 -14.17 1.07 -3.60
C GLY A 114 -14.76 1.41 -4.97
N LYS A 115 -14.10 2.27 -5.75
CA LYS A 115 -14.54 2.70 -7.09
C LYS A 115 -13.72 2.07 -8.22
N MET A 116 -12.61 1.40 -7.91
CA MET A 116 -11.64 0.95 -8.91
C MET A 116 -11.66 -0.55 -9.14
N GLU A 117 -11.39 -0.94 -10.38
CA GLU A 117 -11.01 -2.30 -10.74
C GLU A 117 -9.49 -2.36 -10.90
N TYR A 118 -8.82 -3.21 -10.10
CA TYR A 118 -7.38 -3.39 -10.13
C TYR A 118 -6.97 -4.84 -9.85
N THR A 119 -5.75 -5.21 -10.24
CA THR A 119 -5.21 -6.55 -10.04
C THR A 119 -4.37 -6.64 -8.78
N VAL A 120 -3.51 -5.63 -8.53
CA VAL A 120 -2.55 -5.62 -7.43
C VAL A 120 -2.31 -4.21 -6.92
N TRP A 121 -2.07 -4.10 -5.62
CA TRP A 121 -1.74 -2.84 -4.97
C TRP A 121 -0.52 -3.02 -4.07
N TYR A 122 0.55 -2.30 -4.33
CA TYR A 122 1.76 -2.27 -3.51
C TYR A 122 1.81 -0.97 -2.70
N CYS A 123 2.12 -1.08 -1.42
CA CYS A 123 2.31 0.07 -0.54
C CYS A 123 3.43 -0.18 0.47
N GLY A 124 3.98 0.88 1.04
CA GLY A 124 5.02 0.84 2.05
C GLY A 124 4.56 1.39 3.40
N HIS A 125 5.31 2.36 3.94
CA HIS A 125 5.03 3.16 5.14
C HIS A 125 5.13 2.41 6.48
N TYR A 126 4.55 1.23 6.61
CA TYR A 126 4.40 0.51 7.89
C TYR A 126 5.60 -0.36 8.25
N HIS A 127 6.63 -0.44 7.42
CA HIS A 127 7.83 -1.24 7.62
C HIS A 127 7.55 -2.72 7.94
N ILE A 128 6.57 -3.29 7.26
CA ILE A 128 6.23 -4.71 7.32
C ILE A 128 6.07 -5.30 5.93
N ASP A 129 6.33 -6.57 5.81
CA ASP A 129 5.97 -7.37 4.67
C ASP A 129 4.69 -8.13 5.02
N LYS A 130 3.56 -7.75 4.39
CA LYS A 130 2.24 -8.32 4.67
C LYS A 130 1.37 -8.30 3.41
N GLU A 131 0.63 -9.35 3.22
CA GLU A 131 -0.32 -9.47 2.13
C GLU A 131 -1.75 -9.62 2.67
N ILE A 132 -2.67 -8.83 2.17
CA ILE A 132 -4.10 -8.89 2.48
C ILE A 132 -4.86 -8.72 1.17
N ASP A 133 -5.51 -9.77 0.69
CA ASP A 133 -6.19 -9.80 -0.61
C ASP A 133 -5.26 -9.38 -1.76
N LYS A 134 -5.53 -8.24 -2.39
CA LYS A 134 -4.73 -7.67 -3.47
C LYS A 134 -3.71 -6.63 -2.99
N ILE A 135 -3.65 -6.37 -1.68
CA ILE A 135 -2.78 -5.35 -1.07
C ILE A 135 -1.51 -6.01 -0.57
N HIS A 136 -0.38 -5.53 -1.03
CA HIS A 136 0.95 -5.98 -0.63
C HIS A 136 1.68 -4.83 0.07
N MET A 137 1.84 -4.92 1.37
CA MET A 137 2.71 -4.04 2.14
C MET A 137 4.14 -4.51 1.97
N MET A 138 5.01 -3.61 1.53
CA MET A 138 6.38 -3.91 1.13
C MET A 138 7.38 -3.22 2.07
N PHE A 139 8.36 -3.96 2.59
CA PHE A 139 9.43 -3.40 3.41
C PHE A 139 10.80 -3.98 3.02
N ARG A 140 11.00 -5.27 3.12
CA ARG A 140 12.25 -5.96 2.81
C ARG A 140 12.14 -6.87 1.59
N GLU A 141 10.95 -7.28 1.25
CA GLU A 141 10.70 -8.12 0.09
C GLU A 141 10.92 -7.34 -1.21
N ILE A 142 11.38 -8.06 -2.22
CA ILE A 142 11.45 -7.59 -3.60
C ILE A 142 10.51 -8.47 -4.39
N ARG A 143 9.54 -7.86 -5.06
CA ARG A 143 8.58 -8.57 -5.90
C ARG A 143 8.59 -8.02 -7.32
N PRO A 144 8.37 -8.86 -8.34
CA PRO A 144 8.16 -8.36 -9.69
C PRO A 144 6.90 -7.48 -9.71
N LEU A 145 6.96 -6.39 -10.48
CA LEU A 145 5.84 -5.46 -10.58
C LEU A 145 4.58 -6.11 -11.19
N HIS A 146 4.77 -7.15 -11.97
CA HIS A 146 3.69 -7.98 -12.51
C HIS A 146 4.12 -9.44 -12.44
N SER A 147 3.20 -10.32 -12.10
CA SER A 147 3.40 -11.75 -12.22
C SER A 147 3.38 -12.12 -13.72
N THR A 148 4.48 -12.66 -14.23
CA THR A 148 4.43 -13.43 -15.45
C THR A 148 3.58 -14.66 -15.14
N MET A 149 2.32 -14.65 -15.53
CA MET A 149 1.56 -15.89 -15.56
C MET A 149 2.35 -16.83 -16.49
N HIS A 150 2.86 -17.93 -15.93
CA HIS A 150 3.24 -19.07 -16.77
C HIS A 150 2.01 -19.42 -17.58
N MET A 151 2.03 -19.13 -18.88
CA MET A 151 1.17 -19.81 -19.82
C MET A 151 1.64 -21.27 -19.76
N GLU A 152 0.93 -22.09 -18.99
CA GLU A 152 1.03 -23.53 -19.12
C GLU A 152 0.59 -23.84 -20.55
N ASN A 153 1.58 -24.17 -21.38
CA ASN A 153 1.35 -24.75 -22.70
C ASN A 153 0.61 -26.07 -22.50
N THR A 154 -0.69 -26.05 -22.61
CA THR A 154 -1.50 -27.24 -22.76
C THR A 154 -1.52 -27.67 -24.25
N ASP A 155 -0.36 -27.90 -24.81
CA ASP A 155 -0.23 -28.62 -26.06
C ASP A 155 0.08 -30.11 -25.77
N SER A 156 -0.88 -30.78 -25.19
CA SER A 156 -0.97 -32.22 -25.24
C SER A 156 -1.52 -32.65 -26.60
N VAL A 157 -0.66 -32.64 -27.58
CA VAL A 157 -0.94 -33.34 -28.86
C VAL A 157 -1.07 -34.84 -28.58
N LYS A 158 -2.30 -35.30 -28.52
CA LYS A 158 -2.61 -36.74 -28.63
C LYS A 158 -2.40 -37.17 -30.09
N GLY A 159 -1.19 -37.59 -30.41
CA GLY A 159 -0.89 -38.32 -31.61
C GLY A 159 -1.22 -39.81 -31.38
N GLY A 160 -2.44 -40.22 -31.57
CA GLY A 160 -2.82 -41.60 -31.67
C GLY A 160 -2.56 -42.08 -33.11
N GLY A 161 -1.40 -42.67 -33.33
CA GLY A 161 -1.10 -43.44 -34.53
C GLY A 161 -1.34 -44.91 -34.29
N THR A 162 -2.45 -45.43 -34.77
CA THR A 162 -2.68 -46.87 -34.91
C THR A 162 -1.96 -47.32 -36.17
N CYS A 163 -0.97 -48.14 -36.04
CA CYS A 163 -0.42 -48.95 -37.14
C CYS A 163 -1.06 -50.29 -37.06
N ASP A 164 -2.02 -50.56 -37.94
CA ASP A 164 -2.44 -51.93 -38.27
C ASP A 164 -1.48 -52.53 -39.27
N GLY A 165 -1.01 -53.72 -38.94
CA GLY A 165 -0.13 -54.54 -39.77
C GLY A 165 -0.90 -55.39 -40.78
N SER A 166 -0.23 -55.73 -41.81
CA SER A 166 -0.38 -56.95 -42.61
C SER A 166 0.95 -57.27 -43.19
#